data_a5df23a029bbf9cfce362a7c1ed64954
#
_entry.id   a5df23a029bbf9cfce362a7c1ed64954
#
_cell.length_a   1.000
_cell.length_b   1.000
_cell.length_c   1.000
_cell.angle_alpha   90.00
_cell.angle_beta   90.00
_cell.angle_gamma   90.00
#
_symmetry.space_group_name_H-M   'P 1'
#
loop_
_entity.id
_entity.type
_entity.pdbx_description
1 polymer ?
#
loop_
_entity_poly.entity_id
_entity_poly.type
_entity_poly.pdbx_seq_one_letter_code
_entity_poly.pdbx_strand_id
1 'polypeptide(L)'
;MIDTHELKKRDLYLNKIIAFQDTEPVKVVTGIRRCGKSSLLKLMTLHLKETGITDDQILEMNFESYAYKNMTSDSFYEYVKQHIVPNKRMYFFFDEVQRVPDWEDAVNSFRVDFNCDIYVTGSNAYMLSSEYATYLSGRCIEIKMLPLSFFEFLTFHDFEIRETKSALGGTRKQAYDKMREHYELREVFDAYMRFGGMPGIADIGLDQEKALVLLDGIYSTVIMRDILERENRRGQKRVTDPILLKKITMFLADNIGNNISISSIGNTLVNEGLLENKNRKGTPSAHTVQTYINALLESYFFYDIKRFDIKGKEFLRTLGKYYIVDIGLRNYLLGFRDRDSGHAIENVVYFELLRRGYDVSIGKIDNLEVDFIATKADDKLYVQVTESMTSEDVRKRELTPLQKINDNYEKIVLSLNTGMDSSYEGIKSINLLDWLISE
;
A
#
# COMPACT_ATOMS: atom_id res chain seq x y z
N MET A 1 -27.97 -2.99 14.65
CA MET A 1 -27.89 -3.64 13.32
C MET A 1 -27.13 -2.68 12.44
N ILE A 2 -25.85 -2.94 12.22
CA ILE A 2 -25.07 -2.20 11.24
C ILE A 2 -25.49 -2.78 9.90
N ASP A 3 -26.10 -1.91 9.10
CA ASP A 3 -26.56 -2.19 7.75
C ASP A 3 -25.45 -2.92 6.98
N THR A 4 -25.74 -4.11 6.49
CA THR A 4 -24.86 -4.85 5.61
C THR A 4 -24.86 -4.15 4.25
N HIS A 5 -24.21 -2.98 4.14
CA HIS A 5 -23.69 -2.57 2.86
C HIS A 5 -22.91 -3.78 2.33
N GLU A 6 -23.32 -4.28 1.19
CA GLU A 6 -22.76 -5.46 0.55
C GLU A 6 -21.24 -5.33 0.51
N LEU A 7 -20.57 -6.11 1.38
CA LEU A 7 -19.11 -6.04 1.53
C LEU A 7 -18.49 -6.46 0.20
N LYS A 8 -17.91 -5.52 -0.53
CA LYS A 8 -17.22 -5.82 -1.78
C LYS A 8 -15.98 -6.66 -1.50
N LYS A 9 -15.87 -7.80 -2.18
CA LYS A 9 -14.76 -8.75 -1.99
C LYS A 9 -13.46 -8.18 -2.58
N ARG A 10 -12.38 -8.46 -1.89
CA ARG A 10 -11.00 -8.24 -2.37
C ARG A 10 -10.32 -9.59 -2.43
N ASP A 11 -10.58 -10.33 -3.52
CA ASP A 11 -10.26 -11.75 -3.65
C ASP A 11 -8.78 -12.03 -3.44
N LEU A 12 -7.89 -11.17 -3.92
CA LEU A 12 -6.45 -11.31 -3.70
C LEU A 12 -6.09 -11.46 -2.21
N TYR A 13 -6.65 -10.61 -1.35
CA TYR A 13 -6.35 -10.63 0.09
C TYR A 13 -7.15 -11.71 0.81
N LEU A 14 -8.41 -11.91 0.40
CA LEU A 14 -9.25 -12.94 0.98
C LEU A 14 -8.67 -14.35 0.70
N ASN A 15 -8.25 -14.62 -0.52
CA ASN A 15 -7.61 -15.89 -0.87
C ASN A 15 -6.28 -16.09 -0.13
N LYS A 16 -5.48 -15.01 0.04
CA LYS A 16 -4.25 -15.07 0.83
C LYS A 16 -4.52 -15.45 2.29
N ILE A 17 -5.54 -14.87 2.93
CA ILE A 17 -5.82 -15.17 4.34
C ILE A 17 -6.46 -16.55 4.51
N ILE A 18 -7.32 -16.99 3.57
CA ILE A 18 -7.91 -18.34 3.55
C ILE A 18 -6.83 -19.41 3.36
N ALA A 19 -5.81 -19.17 2.53
CA ALA A 19 -4.71 -20.12 2.31
C ALA A 19 -3.94 -20.47 3.60
N PHE A 20 -4.02 -19.63 4.61
CA PHE A 20 -3.41 -19.87 5.92
C PHE A 20 -4.42 -20.18 7.03
N GLN A 21 -5.69 -20.40 6.68
CA GLN A 21 -6.70 -20.83 7.65
C GLN A 21 -6.27 -22.15 8.31
N ASP A 22 -6.56 -22.27 9.59
CA ASP A 22 -6.25 -23.45 10.41
C ASP A 22 -4.76 -23.81 10.54
N THR A 23 -3.87 -22.87 10.15
CA THR A 23 -2.43 -23.01 10.38
C THR A 23 -2.00 -22.34 11.68
N GLU A 24 -0.85 -22.79 12.23
CA GLU A 24 -0.34 -22.31 13.53
C GLU A 24 -0.01 -20.80 13.56
N PRO A 25 0.60 -20.18 12.52
CA PRO A 25 0.99 -18.79 12.58
C PRO A 25 -0.20 -17.83 12.71
N VAL A 26 -0.03 -16.76 13.48
CA VAL A 26 -0.98 -15.63 13.58
C VAL A 26 -1.04 -14.89 12.24
N LYS A 27 -2.24 -14.61 11.73
CA LYS A 27 -2.46 -13.85 10.51
C LYS A 27 -2.55 -12.36 10.86
N VAL A 28 -1.55 -11.61 10.46
CA VAL A 28 -1.43 -10.17 10.75
C VAL A 28 -1.74 -9.38 9.50
N VAL A 29 -2.88 -8.69 9.49
CA VAL A 29 -3.27 -7.81 8.37
C VAL A 29 -2.81 -6.40 8.67
N THR A 30 -1.85 -5.91 7.89
CA THR A 30 -1.28 -4.56 8.02
C THR A 30 -1.65 -3.68 6.84
N GLY A 31 -1.43 -2.38 6.95
CA GLY A 31 -1.66 -1.40 5.89
C GLY A 31 -2.22 -0.09 6.40
N ILE A 32 -2.23 0.90 5.53
CA ILE A 32 -2.70 2.25 5.84
C ILE A 32 -4.12 2.23 6.42
N ARG A 33 -4.43 3.21 7.24
CA ARG A 33 -5.77 3.40 7.78
C ARG A 33 -6.82 3.53 6.67
N ARG A 34 -8.00 2.91 6.87
CA ARG A 34 -9.13 2.90 5.91
C ARG A 34 -8.87 2.19 4.57
N CYS A 35 -7.81 1.36 4.45
CA CYS A 35 -7.60 0.53 3.25
C CYS A 35 -8.47 -0.75 3.20
N GLY A 36 -9.30 -1.01 4.23
CA GLY A 36 -10.26 -2.12 4.23
C GLY A 36 -9.89 -3.31 5.13
N LYS A 37 -8.92 -3.20 6.06
CA LYS A 37 -8.49 -4.29 6.95
C LYS A 37 -9.64 -4.92 7.75
N SER A 38 -10.45 -4.09 8.43
CA SER A 38 -11.61 -4.56 9.20
C SER A 38 -12.66 -5.24 8.31
N SER A 39 -12.83 -4.76 7.08
CA SER A 39 -13.71 -5.41 6.09
C SER A 39 -13.19 -6.77 5.67
N LEU A 40 -11.88 -6.94 5.53
CA LEU A 40 -11.27 -8.24 5.23
C LEU A 40 -11.50 -9.25 6.37
N LEU A 41 -11.36 -8.82 7.65
CA LEU A 41 -11.69 -9.69 8.78
C LEU A 41 -13.16 -10.12 8.74
N LYS A 42 -14.09 -9.20 8.46
CA LYS A 42 -15.52 -9.54 8.31
C LYS A 42 -15.78 -10.52 7.15
N LEU A 43 -15.11 -10.34 6.02
CA LEU A 43 -15.21 -11.29 4.90
C LEU A 43 -14.68 -12.68 5.29
N MET A 44 -13.60 -12.75 6.06
CA MET A 44 -13.08 -14.01 6.59
C MET A 44 -14.06 -14.65 7.58
N THR A 45 -14.67 -13.87 8.48
CA THR A 45 -15.74 -14.36 9.37
C THR A 45 -16.92 -14.93 8.58
N LEU A 46 -17.36 -14.26 7.51
CA LEU A 46 -18.43 -14.77 6.65
C LEU A 46 -18.03 -16.08 5.97
N HIS A 47 -16.81 -16.14 5.45
CA HIS A 47 -16.27 -17.38 4.85
C HIS A 47 -16.27 -18.55 5.84
N LEU A 48 -15.85 -18.33 7.09
CA LEU A 48 -15.87 -19.37 8.13
C LEU A 48 -17.30 -19.87 8.41
N LYS A 49 -18.27 -18.97 8.48
CA LYS A 49 -19.70 -19.33 8.67
C LYS A 49 -20.25 -20.13 7.48
N GLU A 50 -19.89 -19.74 6.25
CA GLU A 50 -20.25 -20.46 5.03
C GLU A 50 -19.63 -21.87 4.99
N THR A 51 -18.48 -22.07 5.61
CA THR A 51 -17.82 -23.40 5.73
C THR A 51 -18.28 -24.22 6.95
N GLY A 52 -19.26 -23.72 7.73
CA GLY A 52 -19.91 -24.48 8.79
C GLY A 52 -19.39 -24.18 10.20
N ILE A 53 -18.54 -23.19 10.39
CA ILE A 53 -18.12 -22.73 11.71
C ILE A 53 -19.28 -21.97 12.37
N THR A 54 -19.58 -22.32 13.61
CA THR A 54 -20.71 -21.76 14.37
C THR A 54 -20.31 -20.45 15.07
N ASP A 55 -21.30 -19.58 15.31
CA ASP A 55 -21.03 -18.24 15.91
C ASP A 55 -20.34 -18.30 17.26
N ASP A 56 -20.58 -19.34 18.07
CA ASP A 56 -19.93 -19.56 19.36
C ASP A 56 -18.42 -19.87 19.25
N GLN A 57 -17.94 -20.25 18.08
CA GLN A 57 -16.51 -20.48 17.81
C GLN A 57 -15.77 -19.21 17.35
N ILE A 58 -16.49 -18.14 17.06
CA ILE A 58 -15.94 -16.91 16.51
C ILE A 58 -15.99 -15.82 17.58
N LEU A 59 -14.82 -15.29 17.94
CA LEU A 59 -14.69 -14.16 18.85
C LEU A 59 -14.13 -12.95 18.11
N GLU A 60 -14.96 -11.91 17.97
CA GLU A 60 -14.58 -10.65 17.33
C GLU A 60 -14.43 -9.55 18.37
N MET A 61 -13.28 -8.87 18.38
CA MET A 61 -13.02 -7.71 19.25
C MET A 61 -12.43 -6.57 18.43
N ASN A 62 -13.12 -5.43 18.44
CA ASN A 62 -12.58 -4.20 17.84
C ASN A 62 -12.13 -3.25 18.94
N PHE A 63 -10.82 -3.06 19.09
CA PHE A 63 -10.23 -2.23 20.14
C PHE A 63 -10.38 -0.72 19.89
N GLU A 64 -11.04 -0.28 18.82
CA GLU A 64 -11.53 1.08 18.70
C GLU A 64 -12.82 1.33 19.52
N SER A 65 -13.52 0.27 19.88
CA SER A 65 -14.72 0.37 20.72
C SER A 65 -14.41 0.86 22.13
N TYR A 66 -15.27 1.72 22.67
CA TYR A 66 -15.17 2.21 24.03
C TYR A 66 -15.23 1.07 25.06
N ALA A 67 -15.88 -0.04 24.74
CA ALA A 67 -15.96 -1.23 25.59
C ALA A 67 -14.59 -1.79 26.00
N TYR A 68 -13.56 -1.57 25.16
CA TYR A 68 -12.20 -2.09 25.37
C TYR A 68 -11.17 -0.99 25.66
N LYS A 69 -11.60 0.24 25.96
CA LYS A 69 -10.72 1.44 26.06
C LYS A 69 -9.57 1.28 27.06
N ASN A 70 -9.79 0.57 28.16
CA ASN A 70 -8.81 0.41 29.24
C ASN A 70 -8.33 -1.05 29.37
N MET A 71 -8.42 -1.82 28.28
CA MET A 71 -7.99 -3.22 28.30
C MET A 71 -6.48 -3.32 28.43
N THR A 72 -6.03 -4.14 29.39
CA THR A 72 -4.62 -4.53 29.57
C THR A 72 -4.41 -5.93 29.00
N SER A 73 -3.15 -6.35 28.82
CA SER A 73 -2.82 -7.70 28.37
C SER A 73 -3.47 -8.78 29.25
N ASP A 74 -3.43 -8.64 30.59
CA ASP A 74 -4.04 -9.58 31.53
C ASP A 74 -5.56 -9.64 31.38
N SER A 75 -6.24 -8.48 31.33
CA SER A 75 -7.69 -8.43 31.16
C SER A 75 -8.14 -8.95 29.79
N PHE A 76 -7.32 -8.77 28.76
CA PHE A 76 -7.53 -9.32 27.44
C PHE A 76 -7.45 -10.86 27.46
N TYR A 77 -6.43 -11.41 28.12
CA TYR A 77 -6.29 -12.85 28.28
C TYR A 77 -7.48 -13.47 29.02
N GLU A 78 -7.86 -12.92 30.17
CA GLU A 78 -8.98 -13.44 30.94
C GLU A 78 -10.33 -13.30 30.21
N TYR A 79 -10.54 -12.22 29.46
CA TYR A 79 -11.72 -12.04 28.63
C TYR A 79 -11.83 -13.14 27.57
N VAL A 80 -10.77 -13.40 26.81
CA VAL A 80 -10.76 -14.46 25.78
C VAL A 80 -10.99 -15.82 26.40
N LYS A 81 -10.32 -16.13 27.51
CA LYS A 81 -10.46 -17.40 28.26
C LYS A 81 -11.88 -17.69 28.67
N GLN A 82 -12.65 -16.67 29.06
CA GLN A 82 -14.07 -16.82 29.44
C GLN A 82 -15.00 -17.16 28.27
N HIS A 83 -14.55 -16.92 27.03
CA HIS A 83 -15.33 -17.19 25.83
C HIS A 83 -14.90 -18.47 25.10
N ILE A 84 -13.97 -19.26 25.64
CA ILE A 84 -13.56 -20.53 25.06
C ILE A 84 -14.67 -21.56 25.13
N VAL A 85 -14.98 -22.15 23.98
CA VAL A 85 -15.92 -23.30 23.90
C VAL A 85 -15.12 -24.60 24.02
N PRO A 86 -15.41 -25.43 25.03
CA PRO A 86 -14.68 -26.67 25.24
C PRO A 86 -14.77 -27.61 24.05
N ASN A 87 -13.66 -28.24 23.69
CA ASN A 87 -13.53 -29.22 22.59
C ASN A 87 -13.84 -28.68 21.19
N LYS A 88 -13.93 -27.37 21.00
CA LYS A 88 -14.02 -26.73 19.69
C LYS A 88 -12.77 -25.93 19.36
N ARG A 89 -12.47 -25.79 18.08
CA ARG A 89 -11.46 -24.82 17.62
C ARG A 89 -12.08 -23.44 17.61
N MET A 90 -11.40 -22.45 18.17
CA MET A 90 -11.82 -21.07 18.24
C MET A 90 -11.19 -20.25 17.12
N TYR A 91 -11.87 -19.22 16.65
CA TYR A 91 -11.39 -18.27 15.65
C TYR A 91 -11.44 -16.86 16.23
N PHE A 92 -10.27 -16.25 16.42
CA PHE A 92 -10.16 -14.95 17.07
C PHE A 92 -9.87 -13.86 16.05
N PHE A 93 -10.68 -12.81 16.07
CA PHE A 93 -10.55 -11.65 15.22
C PHE A 93 -10.33 -10.40 16.07
N PHE A 94 -9.11 -9.89 16.10
CA PHE A 94 -8.70 -8.75 16.91
C PHE A 94 -8.37 -7.56 16.01
N ASP A 95 -9.30 -6.62 15.91
CA ASP A 95 -9.16 -5.44 15.06
C ASP A 95 -8.48 -4.30 15.82
N GLU A 96 -7.44 -3.68 15.22
CA GLU A 96 -6.59 -2.61 15.82
C GLU A 96 -5.97 -3.04 17.17
N VAL A 97 -5.44 -4.26 17.23
CA VAL A 97 -4.93 -4.91 18.46
C VAL A 97 -3.81 -4.11 19.15
N GLN A 98 -3.03 -3.30 18.42
CA GLN A 98 -1.97 -2.45 18.97
C GLN A 98 -2.46 -1.38 19.96
N ARG A 99 -3.75 -1.28 20.16
CA ARG A 99 -4.34 -0.42 21.20
C ARG A 99 -4.28 -1.02 22.60
N VAL A 100 -4.12 -2.33 22.70
CA VAL A 100 -3.88 -3.03 23.95
C VAL A 100 -2.38 -3.00 24.24
N PRO A 101 -1.92 -2.46 25.38
CA PRO A 101 -0.51 -2.55 25.76
C PRO A 101 -0.09 -4.01 25.91
N ASP A 102 1.11 -4.36 25.44
CA ASP A 102 1.70 -5.70 25.55
C ASP A 102 0.76 -6.82 25.04
N TRP A 103 0.00 -6.51 23.97
CA TRP A 103 -0.96 -7.41 23.34
C TRP A 103 -0.29 -8.70 22.82
N GLU A 104 0.99 -8.62 22.46
CA GLU A 104 1.79 -9.71 21.91
C GLU A 104 1.90 -10.87 22.91
N ASP A 105 2.03 -10.56 24.19
CA ASP A 105 2.13 -11.56 25.25
C ASP A 105 0.81 -12.33 25.38
N ALA A 106 -0.32 -11.63 25.34
CA ALA A 106 -1.64 -12.26 25.36
C ALA A 106 -1.87 -13.14 24.14
N VAL A 107 -1.59 -12.61 22.92
CA VAL A 107 -1.78 -13.35 21.65
C VAL A 107 -0.87 -14.58 21.59
N ASN A 108 0.36 -14.47 22.08
CA ASN A 108 1.27 -15.62 22.14
C ASN A 108 0.77 -16.67 23.13
N SER A 109 0.22 -16.27 24.28
CA SER A 109 -0.39 -17.17 25.26
C SER A 109 -1.63 -17.88 24.70
N PHE A 110 -2.48 -17.22 23.93
CA PHE A 110 -3.64 -17.86 23.27
C PHE A 110 -3.22 -19.03 22.38
N ARG A 111 -2.12 -18.89 21.63
CA ARG A 111 -1.59 -19.95 20.76
C ARG A 111 -1.12 -21.18 21.55
N VAL A 112 -0.63 -20.97 22.76
CA VAL A 112 -0.11 -22.05 23.62
C VAL A 112 -1.24 -22.74 24.37
N ASP A 113 -2.19 -21.96 24.89
CA ASP A 113 -3.19 -22.41 25.85
C ASP A 113 -4.47 -22.92 25.21
N PHE A 114 -4.79 -22.46 23.97
CA PHE A 114 -6.08 -22.75 23.34
C PHE A 114 -5.93 -23.36 21.94
N ASN A 115 -6.87 -24.22 21.57
CA ASN A 115 -7.02 -24.67 20.19
C ASN A 115 -7.68 -23.55 19.37
N CYS A 116 -6.89 -22.70 18.77
CA CYS A 116 -7.41 -21.50 18.11
C CYS A 116 -6.71 -21.20 16.79
N ASP A 117 -7.34 -20.33 15.99
CA ASP A 117 -6.79 -19.64 14.85
C ASP A 117 -6.95 -18.12 15.05
N ILE A 118 -5.88 -17.35 14.82
CA ILE A 118 -5.82 -15.94 15.25
C ILE A 118 -5.58 -15.03 14.08
N TYR A 119 -6.44 -14.02 13.94
CA TYR A 119 -6.42 -12.97 12.94
C TYR A 119 -6.38 -11.61 13.63
N VAL A 120 -5.34 -10.83 13.35
CA VAL A 120 -5.18 -9.50 13.94
C VAL A 120 -5.01 -8.44 12.87
N THR A 121 -5.46 -7.21 13.14
CA THR A 121 -5.14 -6.07 12.27
C THR A 121 -4.39 -4.99 13.01
N GLY A 122 -3.66 -4.19 12.21
CA GLY A 122 -3.09 -2.94 12.67
C GLY A 122 -2.73 -1.99 11.54
N SER A 123 -2.79 -0.70 11.86
CA SER A 123 -2.51 0.38 10.89
C SER A 123 -1.06 0.87 10.94
N ASN A 124 -0.13 0.08 11.51
CA ASN A 124 1.24 0.51 11.74
C ASN A 124 2.24 -0.63 11.49
N ALA A 125 3.28 -0.35 10.67
CA ALA A 125 4.38 -1.27 10.39
C ALA A 125 5.18 -1.65 11.65
N TYR A 126 5.14 -0.82 12.69
CA TYR A 126 5.81 -1.09 13.95
C TYR A 126 5.31 -2.35 14.67
N MET A 127 4.08 -2.80 14.40
CA MET A 127 3.56 -4.07 14.94
C MET A 127 4.45 -5.27 14.62
N LEU A 128 5.21 -5.17 13.51
CA LEU A 128 6.11 -6.22 13.03
C LEU A 128 7.58 -5.77 13.04
N SER A 129 7.89 -4.61 13.66
CA SER A 129 9.27 -4.14 13.79
C SER A 129 10.07 -4.99 14.78
N SER A 130 11.41 -4.86 14.72
CA SER A 130 12.38 -5.72 15.42
C SER A 130 12.17 -5.86 16.94
N GLU A 131 11.54 -4.91 17.61
CA GLU A 131 11.27 -4.99 19.06
C GLU A 131 10.11 -5.95 19.38
N TYR A 132 9.07 -5.99 18.55
CA TYR A 132 7.91 -6.91 18.69
C TYR A 132 8.06 -8.17 17.85
N ALA A 133 8.84 -8.11 16.77
CA ALA A 133 9.18 -9.29 15.97
C ALA A 133 9.86 -10.38 16.78
N THR A 134 10.54 -10.08 17.91
CA THR A 134 11.14 -11.07 18.78
C THR A 134 10.12 -12.02 19.39
N TYR A 135 8.94 -11.56 19.76
CA TYR A 135 7.88 -12.38 20.37
C TYR A 135 7.07 -13.17 19.33
N LEU A 136 6.86 -12.61 18.14
CA LEU A 136 6.09 -13.22 17.05
C LEU A 136 6.96 -13.69 15.88
N SER A 137 8.30 -13.56 15.97
CA SER A 137 9.24 -13.95 14.92
C SER A 137 9.08 -15.41 14.54
N GLY A 138 8.86 -15.66 13.25
CA GLY A 138 8.61 -17.01 12.71
C GLY A 138 7.24 -17.60 13.07
N ARG A 139 6.37 -16.85 13.79
CA ARG A 139 5.07 -17.29 14.28
C ARG A 139 3.90 -16.47 13.76
N CYS A 140 4.14 -15.57 12.83
CA CYS A 140 3.10 -14.78 12.17
C CYS A 140 3.33 -14.71 10.67
N ILE A 141 2.24 -14.45 9.95
CA ILE A 141 2.23 -14.20 8.52
C ILE A 141 1.68 -12.81 8.30
N GLU A 142 2.44 -11.95 7.63
CA GLU A 142 1.97 -10.62 7.27
C GLU A 142 1.20 -10.64 5.95
N ILE A 143 -0.01 -10.07 5.98
CA ILE A 143 -0.82 -9.76 4.81
C ILE A 143 -0.88 -8.24 4.70
N LYS A 144 0.04 -7.69 3.92
CA LYS A 144 0.13 -6.24 3.69
C LYS A 144 -0.95 -5.78 2.72
N MET A 145 -1.94 -5.07 3.24
CA MET A 145 -3.11 -4.61 2.49
C MET A 145 -2.88 -3.19 1.98
N LEU A 146 -2.96 -3.02 0.68
CA LEU A 146 -2.82 -1.74 -0.02
C LEU A 146 -4.20 -1.15 -0.36
N PRO A 147 -4.31 0.16 -0.69
CA PRO A 147 -5.50 0.72 -1.34
C PRO A 147 -5.89 -0.08 -2.59
N LEU A 148 -7.05 0.17 -3.17
CA LEU A 148 -7.53 -0.55 -4.35
C LEU A 148 -6.53 -0.48 -5.50
N SER A 149 -6.31 -1.60 -6.19
CA SER A 149 -5.67 -1.61 -7.51
C SER A 149 -6.58 -0.95 -8.54
N PHE A 150 -6.07 -0.70 -9.75
CA PHE A 150 -6.94 -0.23 -10.83
C PHE A 150 -8.04 -1.25 -11.17
N PHE A 151 -7.72 -2.54 -11.15
CA PHE A 151 -8.72 -3.61 -11.34
C PHE A 151 -9.77 -3.61 -10.21
N GLU A 152 -9.34 -3.52 -8.94
CA GLU A 152 -10.27 -3.41 -7.81
C GLU A 152 -11.08 -2.12 -7.86
N PHE A 153 -10.50 -1.00 -8.31
CA PHE A 153 -11.21 0.25 -8.50
C PHE A 153 -12.37 0.09 -9.50
N LEU A 154 -12.13 -0.55 -10.65
CA LEU A 154 -13.18 -0.87 -11.61
C LEU A 154 -14.31 -1.67 -10.94
N THR A 155 -13.98 -2.74 -10.22
CA THR A 155 -14.96 -3.59 -9.52
C THR A 155 -15.72 -2.82 -8.44
N PHE A 156 -15.04 -1.96 -7.66
CA PHE A 156 -15.65 -1.17 -6.59
C PHE A 156 -16.56 -0.06 -7.12
N HIS A 157 -16.33 0.41 -8.33
CA HIS A 157 -17.21 1.35 -9.03
C HIS A 157 -18.22 0.65 -9.97
N ASP A 158 -18.34 -0.67 -9.83
CA ASP A 158 -19.30 -1.50 -10.56
C ASP A 158 -19.13 -1.48 -12.09
N PHE A 159 -17.88 -1.30 -12.55
CA PHE A 159 -17.52 -1.48 -13.95
C PHE A 159 -17.25 -2.95 -14.26
N GLU A 160 -17.80 -3.39 -15.37
CA GLU A 160 -17.52 -4.70 -15.98
C GLU A 160 -16.64 -4.52 -17.21
N ILE A 161 -15.53 -5.28 -17.28
CA ILE A 161 -14.63 -5.23 -18.44
C ILE A 161 -15.14 -6.20 -19.50
N ARG A 162 -15.30 -5.72 -20.72
CA ARG A 162 -15.67 -6.56 -21.90
C ARG A 162 -14.70 -6.34 -23.05
N GLU A 163 -14.43 -7.45 -23.74
CA GLU A 163 -13.65 -7.40 -24.98
C GLU A 163 -14.59 -7.10 -26.16
N THR A 164 -14.24 -6.08 -26.93
CA THR A 164 -14.96 -5.67 -28.14
C THR A 164 -14.03 -5.80 -29.35
N LYS A 165 -14.57 -6.16 -30.49
CA LYS A 165 -13.82 -6.20 -31.75
C LYS A 165 -13.65 -4.78 -32.30
N SER A 166 -12.43 -4.37 -32.55
CA SER A 166 -12.16 -3.11 -33.24
C SER A 166 -12.51 -3.21 -34.73
N ALA A 167 -12.97 -2.10 -35.31
CA ALA A 167 -13.24 -2.01 -36.76
C ALA A 167 -11.99 -2.23 -37.61
N LEU A 168 -10.79 -2.08 -37.06
CA LEU A 168 -9.49 -2.28 -37.72
C LEU A 168 -8.90 -3.68 -37.50
N GLY A 169 -9.69 -4.61 -36.91
CA GLY A 169 -9.26 -6.00 -36.75
C GLY A 169 -8.36 -6.23 -35.54
N GLY A 170 -8.80 -5.92 -34.35
CA GLY A 170 -8.15 -6.23 -33.06
C GLY A 170 -9.15 -6.32 -31.95
N THR A 171 -8.76 -6.86 -30.80
CA THR A 171 -9.59 -6.89 -29.60
C THR A 171 -9.26 -5.64 -28.76
N ARG A 172 -10.30 -4.94 -28.29
CA ARG A 172 -10.19 -3.79 -27.40
C ARG A 172 -10.96 -4.07 -26.13
N LYS A 173 -10.40 -3.75 -24.99
CA LYS A 173 -11.10 -3.86 -23.70
C LYS A 173 -11.75 -2.52 -23.34
N GLN A 174 -13.01 -2.57 -22.96
CA GLN A 174 -13.81 -1.41 -22.54
C GLN A 174 -14.48 -1.69 -21.20
N ALA A 175 -14.71 -0.65 -20.41
CA ALA A 175 -15.45 -0.72 -19.16
C ALA A 175 -16.91 -0.37 -19.39
N TYR A 176 -17.82 -1.10 -18.76
CA TYR A 176 -19.27 -0.88 -18.82
C TYR A 176 -19.79 -0.67 -17.40
N ASP A 177 -20.54 0.38 -17.18
CA ASP A 177 -21.22 0.66 -15.91
C ASP A 177 -22.51 -0.16 -15.73
N LYS A 178 -23.20 0.01 -14.60
CA LYS A 178 -24.49 -0.65 -14.31
C LYS A 178 -25.61 -0.27 -15.31
N MET A 179 -25.52 0.90 -15.94
CA MET A 179 -26.46 1.36 -16.95
C MET A 179 -26.12 0.84 -18.35
N ARG A 180 -25.04 0.07 -18.47
CA ARG A 180 -24.47 -0.44 -19.73
C ARG A 180 -23.91 0.65 -20.64
N GLU A 181 -23.62 1.82 -20.09
CA GLU A 181 -22.81 2.81 -20.79
C GLU A 181 -21.36 2.33 -20.84
N HIS A 182 -20.71 2.57 -21.97
CA HIS A 182 -19.33 2.14 -22.16
C HIS A 182 -18.36 3.31 -22.00
N TYR A 183 -17.23 3.02 -21.41
CA TYR A 183 -16.14 3.95 -21.19
C TYR A 183 -14.84 3.32 -21.70
N GLU A 184 -13.95 4.15 -22.22
CA GLU A 184 -12.61 3.71 -22.51
C GLU A 184 -11.86 3.44 -21.21
N LEU A 185 -11.07 2.37 -21.15
CA LEU A 185 -10.26 2.08 -19.95
C LEU A 185 -9.37 3.26 -19.54
N ARG A 186 -8.95 4.08 -20.54
CA ARG A 186 -8.16 5.28 -20.29
C ARG A 186 -8.93 6.32 -19.47
N GLU A 187 -10.19 6.55 -19.77
CA GLU A 187 -11.03 7.50 -19.05
C GLU A 187 -11.24 7.08 -17.59
N VAL A 188 -11.46 5.78 -17.35
CA VAL A 188 -11.60 5.24 -16.00
C VAL A 188 -10.25 5.26 -15.26
N PHE A 189 -9.14 5.04 -15.95
CA PHE A 189 -7.81 5.16 -15.37
C PHE A 189 -7.48 6.62 -15.00
N ASP A 190 -7.86 7.59 -15.82
CA ASP A 190 -7.69 9.01 -15.50
C ASP A 190 -8.52 9.39 -14.24
N ALA A 191 -9.70 8.79 -14.05
CA ALA A 191 -10.45 8.93 -12.80
C ALA A 191 -9.71 8.28 -11.61
N TYR A 192 -9.17 7.06 -11.78
CA TYR A 192 -8.33 6.42 -10.75
C TYR A 192 -7.11 7.25 -10.38
N MET A 193 -6.41 7.82 -11.38
CA MET A 193 -5.27 8.72 -11.16
C MET A 193 -5.68 10.01 -10.44
N ARG A 194 -6.91 10.46 -10.61
CA ARG A 194 -7.43 11.68 -9.96
C ARG A 194 -7.88 11.44 -8.53
N PHE A 195 -8.68 10.40 -8.30
CA PHE A 195 -9.35 10.15 -7.03
C PHE A 195 -8.60 9.18 -6.11
N GLY A 196 -7.69 8.37 -6.67
CA GLY A 196 -6.97 7.33 -5.95
C GLY A 196 -7.77 6.05 -5.74
N GLY A 197 -7.16 5.13 -4.99
CA GLY A 197 -7.71 3.80 -4.69
C GLY A 197 -8.17 3.63 -3.25
N MET A 198 -8.39 4.71 -2.47
CA MET A 198 -8.95 4.53 -1.13
C MET A 198 -10.39 4.00 -1.21
N PRO A 199 -10.74 2.85 -0.58
CA PRO A 199 -12.04 2.19 -0.76
C PRO A 199 -13.26 3.09 -0.54
N GLY A 200 -13.20 4.00 0.42
CA GLY A 200 -14.29 4.94 0.71
C GLY A 200 -14.59 5.92 -0.43
N ILE A 201 -13.74 6.05 -1.45
CA ILE A 201 -14.04 6.84 -2.66
C ILE A 201 -15.19 6.19 -3.43
N ALA A 202 -15.26 4.87 -3.48
CA ALA A 202 -16.35 4.16 -4.17
C ALA A 202 -17.72 4.41 -3.51
N ASP A 203 -17.74 4.62 -2.20
CA ASP A 203 -18.99 4.86 -1.44
C ASP A 203 -19.59 6.25 -1.72
N ILE A 204 -18.76 7.23 -2.07
CA ILE A 204 -19.17 8.62 -2.30
C ILE A 204 -19.34 8.99 -3.78
N GLY A 205 -19.02 8.05 -4.68
CA GLY A 205 -18.92 8.30 -6.11
C GLY A 205 -17.70 9.15 -6.47
N LEU A 206 -17.51 9.45 -7.75
CA LEU A 206 -16.38 10.24 -8.26
C LEU A 206 -16.67 11.76 -8.16
N ASP A 207 -17.10 12.19 -6.98
CA ASP A 207 -17.38 13.60 -6.65
C ASP A 207 -16.14 14.24 -6.03
N GLN A 208 -15.63 15.30 -6.66
CA GLN A 208 -14.39 15.97 -6.28
C GLN A 208 -14.45 16.57 -4.87
N GLU A 209 -15.56 17.22 -4.51
CA GLU A 209 -15.66 17.88 -3.20
C GLU A 209 -15.73 16.86 -2.07
N LYS A 210 -16.55 15.82 -2.25
CA LYS A 210 -16.65 14.73 -1.27
C LYS A 210 -15.34 13.96 -1.14
N ALA A 211 -14.63 13.71 -2.25
CA ALA A 211 -13.35 13.05 -2.24
C ALA A 211 -12.31 13.83 -1.44
N LEU A 212 -12.22 15.15 -1.61
CA LEU A 212 -11.31 16.00 -0.85
C LEU A 212 -11.60 15.94 0.66
N VAL A 213 -12.88 15.99 1.07
CA VAL A 213 -13.27 15.87 2.49
C VAL A 213 -12.90 14.50 3.06
N LEU A 214 -13.13 13.43 2.30
CA LEU A 214 -12.76 12.06 2.72
C LEU A 214 -11.25 11.91 2.89
N LEU A 215 -10.48 12.37 1.90
CA LEU A 215 -9.02 12.27 1.89
C LEU A 215 -8.39 13.16 2.98
N ASP A 216 -8.95 14.34 3.26
CA ASP A 216 -8.58 15.17 4.42
C ASP A 216 -8.77 14.40 5.73
N GLY A 217 -9.92 13.76 5.90
CA GLY A 217 -10.20 12.95 7.08
C GLY A 217 -9.24 11.77 7.26
N ILE A 218 -8.82 11.13 6.15
CA ILE A 218 -7.80 10.06 6.18
C ILE A 218 -6.45 10.63 6.56
N TYR A 219 -5.98 11.67 5.87
CA TYR A 219 -4.71 12.33 6.11
C TYR A 219 -4.59 12.81 7.56
N SER A 220 -5.58 13.59 8.02
CA SER A 220 -5.60 14.13 9.37
C SER A 220 -5.57 13.01 10.42
N THR A 221 -6.28 11.89 10.21
CA THR A 221 -6.29 10.77 11.14
C THR A 221 -4.93 10.07 11.17
N VAL A 222 -4.28 9.82 10.03
CA VAL A 222 -2.95 9.21 9.97
C VAL A 222 -1.91 10.13 10.63
N ILE A 223 -1.90 11.42 10.28
CA ILE A 223 -0.90 12.36 10.80
C ILE A 223 -1.11 12.64 12.29
N MET A 224 -2.34 12.98 12.72
CA MET A 224 -2.60 13.40 14.10
C MET A 224 -2.66 12.22 15.06
N ARG A 225 -3.35 11.14 14.67
CA ARG A 225 -3.63 10.03 15.57
C ARG A 225 -2.57 8.94 15.51
N ASP A 226 -2.22 8.50 14.31
CA ASP A 226 -1.32 7.35 14.16
C ASP A 226 0.16 7.75 14.30
N ILE A 227 0.53 9.00 14.04
CA ILE A 227 1.90 9.49 14.22
C ILE A 227 2.05 10.26 15.54
N LEU A 228 1.38 11.42 15.68
CA LEU A 228 1.64 12.33 16.81
C LEU A 228 1.15 11.80 18.16
N GLU A 229 -0.06 11.22 18.24
CA GLU A 229 -0.56 10.65 19.51
C GLU A 229 0.21 9.40 19.93
N ARG A 230 0.65 8.58 18.98
CA ARG A 230 1.47 7.40 19.24
C ARG A 230 2.79 7.76 19.90
N GLU A 231 3.50 8.74 19.35
CA GLU A 231 4.76 9.24 19.91
C GLU A 231 4.58 9.76 21.35
N ASN A 232 3.45 10.43 21.62
CA ASN A 232 3.10 10.90 22.95
C ASN A 232 2.86 9.73 23.95
N ARG A 233 2.17 8.66 23.53
CA ARG A 233 1.90 7.49 24.40
C ARG A 233 3.16 6.72 24.79
N ARG A 234 4.14 6.65 23.89
CA ARG A 234 5.43 5.98 24.13
C ARG A 234 6.41 6.78 24.96
N GLY A 235 6.10 8.05 25.28
CA GLY A 235 7.01 8.93 25.99
C GLY A 235 8.27 9.32 25.20
N GLN A 236 8.37 8.91 23.95
CA GLN A 236 9.58 9.08 23.12
C GLN A 236 9.64 10.46 22.43
N LYS A 237 8.54 11.17 22.29
CA LYS A 237 8.41 12.54 21.70
C LYS A 237 9.38 12.81 20.52
N ARG A 238 9.54 11.82 19.62
CA ARG A 238 10.47 11.95 18.49
C ARG A 238 9.93 12.88 17.42
N VAL A 239 8.60 12.87 17.19
CA VAL A 239 7.89 13.73 16.25
C VAL A 239 7.00 14.66 17.05
N THR A 240 7.38 15.95 17.14
CA THR A 240 6.71 16.93 18.02
C THR A 240 6.16 18.15 17.27
N ASP A 241 6.59 18.37 16.02
CA ASP A 241 6.22 19.54 15.23
C ASP A 241 5.29 19.12 14.06
N PRO A 242 3.97 19.35 14.19
CA PRO A 242 3.01 19.00 13.13
C PRO A 242 3.23 19.78 11.83
N ILE A 243 3.77 21.02 11.93
CA ILE A 243 4.03 21.87 10.77
C ILE A 243 5.20 21.30 9.98
N LEU A 244 6.28 20.91 10.65
CA LEU A 244 7.42 20.27 10.01
C LEU A 244 7.01 18.93 9.38
N LEU A 245 6.20 18.13 10.09
CA LEU A 245 5.69 16.86 9.55
C LEU A 245 4.89 17.09 8.27
N LYS A 246 3.97 18.06 8.26
CA LYS A 246 3.19 18.41 7.06
C LYS A 246 4.11 18.82 5.89
N LYS A 247 5.11 19.65 6.14
CA LYS A 247 6.05 20.11 5.10
C LYS A 247 6.89 18.98 4.52
N ILE A 248 7.40 18.09 5.37
CA ILE A 248 8.12 16.88 4.91
C ILE A 248 7.18 15.98 4.10
N THR A 249 5.95 15.80 4.54
CA THR A 249 4.93 15.01 3.81
C THR A 249 4.66 15.58 2.43
N MET A 250 4.46 16.90 2.33
CA MET A 250 4.24 17.59 1.05
C MET A 250 5.47 17.50 0.15
N PHE A 251 6.68 17.68 0.70
CA PHE A 251 7.92 17.55 -0.05
C PHE A 251 8.07 16.15 -0.64
N LEU A 252 7.84 15.10 0.14
CA LEU A 252 7.92 13.72 -0.35
C LEU A 252 6.84 13.43 -1.39
N ALA A 253 5.61 13.94 -1.21
CA ALA A 253 4.53 13.79 -2.18
C ALA A 253 4.82 14.49 -3.51
N ASP A 254 5.50 15.64 -3.48
CA ASP A 254 5.91 16.39 -4.67
C ASP A 254 7.08 15.72 -5.42
N ASN A 255 7.88 14.93 -4.71
CA ASN A 255 9.09 14.30 -5.22
C ASN A 255 8.99 12.76 -5.29
N ILE A 256 7.79 12.20 -5.43
CA ILE A 256 7.64 10.75 -5.64
C ILE A 256 8.43 10.31 -6.88
N GLY A 257 9.03 9.13 -6.82
CA GLY A 257 9.84 8.62 -7.93
C GLY A 257 11.18 9.32 -8.16
N ASN A 258 11.47 10.44 -7.50
CA ASN A 258 12.75 11.12 -7.59
C ASN A 258 13.78 10.55 -6.59
N ASN A 259 15.05 10.54 -7.00
CA ASN A 259 16.16 10.19 -6.11
C ASN A 259 16.37 11.30 -5.07
N ILE A 260 16.16 11.01 -3.81
CA ILE A 260 16.24 11.98 -2.71
C ILE A 260 17.34 11.59 -1.73
N SER A 261 18.14 12.57 -1.28
CA SER A 261 18.99 12.42 -0.10
C SER A 261 18.35 13.13 1.10
N ILE A 262 18.39 12.50 2.26
CA ILE A 262 17.81 13.06 3.49
C ILE A 262 18.46 14.40 3.87
N SER A 263 19.76 14.53 3.64
CA SER A 263 20.47 15.78 3.87
C SER A 263 20.01 16.93 2.96
N SER A 264 19.55 16.61 1.73
CA SER A 264 19.04 17.63 0.82
C SER A 264 17.66 18.15 1.22
N ILE A 265 16.81 17.32 1.85
CA ILE A 265 15.46 17.72 2.26
C ILE A 265 15.49 18.92 3.21
N GLY A 266 16.29 18.84 4.27
CA GLY A 266 16.40 19.92 5.26
C GLY A 266 16.82 21.23 4.62
N ASN A 267 17.81 21.18 3.73
CA ASN A 267 18.31 22.36 3.01
C ASN A 267 17.26 22.93 2.05
N THR A 268 16.56 22.09 1.30
CA THR A 268 15.51 22.53 0.37
C THR A 268 14.36 23.19 1.14
N LEU A 269 13.90 22.60 2.25
CA LEU A 269 12.83 23.17 3.05
C LEU A 269 13.15 24.56 3.60
N VAL A 270 14.43 24.84 3.88
CA VAL A 270 14.88 26.17 4.30
C VAL A 270 14.99 27.13 3.13
N ASN A 271 15.61 26.69 2.03
CA ASN A 271 15.86 27.53 0.85
C ASN A 271 14.57 27.97 0.15
N GLU A 272 13.55 27.12 0.17
CA GLU A 272 12.23 27.44 -0.38
C GLU A 272 11.33 28.23 0.57
N GLY A 273 11.87 28.72 1.70
CA GLY A 273 11.11 29.49 2.69
C GLY A 273 10.00 28.69 3.40
N LEU A 274 9.99 27.37 3.21
CA LEU A 274 8.98 26.49 3.81
C LEU A 274 9.13 26.36 5.33
N LEU A 275 10.28 26.77 5.88
CA LEU A 275 10.60 26.78 7.31
C LEU A 275 10.84 28.22 7.82
N GLU A 276 9.94 29.15 7.53
CA GLU A 276 9.92 30.43 8.23
C GLU A 276 9.54 30.21 9.69
N ASN A 277 10.56 30.15 10.52
CA ASN A 277 10.34 30.14 11.96
C ASN A 277 11.07 31.31 12.58
N LYS A 278 10.33 32.37 12.92
CA LYS A 278 10.85 33.56 13.61
C LYS A 278 11.55 33.23 14.94
N ASN A 279 11.37 32.00 15.46
CA ASN A 279 11.87 31.57 16.76
C ASN A 279 12.86 30.38 16.72
N ARG A 280 13.15 29.77 15.55
CA ARG A 280 14.16 28.71 15.44
C ARG A 280 15.25 29.09 14.45
N LYS A 281 16.40 29.45 14.96
CA LYS A 281 17.65 29.56 14.19
C LYS A 281 18.09 28.13 13.79
N GLY A 282 17.92 27.73 12.56
CA GLY A 282 18.60 26.57 11.99
C GLY A 282 17.75 25.63 11.12
N THR A 283 18.38 25.05 10.12
CA THR A 283 17.90 23.94 9.30
C THR A 283 17.67 22.73 10.22
N PRO A 284 16.54 21.95 10.06
CA PRO A 284 16.38 20.72 10.81
C PRO A 284 17.53 19.76 10.49
N SER A 285 18.05 19.10 11.52
CA SER A 285 19.14 18.14 11.33
C SER A 285 18.70 16.98 10.44
N ALA A 286 19.63 16.37 9.70
CA ALA A 286 19.34 15.19 8.90
C ALA A 286 18.70 14.06 9.77
N HIS A 287 19.12 13.92 11.02
CA HIS A 287 18.53 12.99 11.97
C HIS A 287 17.05 13.32 12.27
N THR A 288 16.71 14.60 12.47
CA THR A 288 15.32 15.02 12.67
C THR A 288 14.47 14.70 11.45
N VAL A 289 14.93 15.05 10.24
CA VAL A 289 14.23 14.74 8.99
C VAL A 289 14.02 13.24 8.84
N GLN A 290 15.05 12.43 9.09
CA GLN A 290 14.97 10.96 9.04
C GLN A 290 13.92 10.42 10.00
N THR A 291 13.86 10.94 11.22
CA THR A 291 12.87 10.52 12.23
C THR A 291 11.43 10.77 11.75
N TYR A 292 11.18 11.92 11.12
CA TYR A 292 9.87 12.25 10.58
C TYR A 292 9.51 11.38 9.36
N ILE A 293 10.49 11.11 8.49
CA ILE A 293 10.30 10.17 7.37
C ILE A 293 9.99 8.76 7.88
N ASN A 294 10.73 8.26 8.85
CA ASN A 294 10.48 6.94 9.43
C ASN A 294 9.05 6.84 10.00
N ALA A 295 8.56 7.88 10.65
CA ALA A 295 7.18 7.90 11.16
C ALA A 295 6.13 7.83 10.04
N LEU A 296 6.40 8.45 8.88
CA LEU A 296 5.56 8.37 7.69
C LEU A 296 5.62 6.98 7.03
N LEU A 297 6.78 6.34 7.00
CA LEU A 297 6.95 4.96 6.53
C LEU A 297 6.25 3.96 7.44
N GLU A 298 6.41 4.10 8.75
CA GLU A 298 5.74 3.27 9.76
C GLU A 298 4.21 3.37 9.72
N SER A 299 3.66 4.51 9.30
CA SER A 299 2.21 4.69 9.12
C SER A 299 1.68 4.14 7.79
N TYR A 300 2.51 3.54 6.96
CA TYR A 300 2.20 3.12 5.59
C TYR A 300 1.73 4.26 4.67
N PHE A 301 2.06 5.51 5.01
CA PHE A 301 1.71 6.65 4.16
C PHE A 301 2.67 6.80 2.98
N PHE A 302 3.95 6.51 3.21
CA PHE A 302 4.98 6.36 2.18
C PHE A 302 5.66 5.01 2.27
N TYR A 303 6.27 4.63 1.17
CA TYR A 303 7.12 3.45 1.02
C TYR A 303 8.46 3.89 0.45
N ASP A 304 9.54 3.43 1.05
CA ASP A 304 10.89 3.64 0.52
C ASP A 304 11.30 2.45 -0.36
N ILE A 305 12.05 2.74 -1.41
CA ILE A 305 12.59 1.73 -2.30
C ILE A 305 14.10 1.87 -2.39
N LYS A 306 14.79 0.75 -2.24
CA LYS A 306 16.26 0.69 -2.26
C LYS A 306 16.75 0.59 -3.70
N ARG A 307 17.94 1.16 -3.93
CA ARG A 307 18.62 1.05 -5.22
C ARG A 307 19.56 -0.16 -5.22
N PHE A 308 19.55 -0.89 -6.32
CA PHE A 308 20.38 -2.07 -6.54
C PHE A 308 21.31 -1.84 -7.73
N ASP A 309 22.63 -1.96 -7.54
CA ASP A 309 23.59 -1.93 -8.64
C ASP A 309 23.59 -3.28 -9.34
N ILE A 310 23.12 -3.30 -10.60
CA ILE A 310 22.95 -4.54 -11.37
C ILE A 310 24.31 -5.18 -11.69
N LYS A 311 25.35 -4.37 -11.96
CA LYS A 311 26.70 -4.86 -12.22
C LYS A 311 27.46 -5.24 -10.96
N GLY A 312 27.37 -4.40 -9.93
CA GLY A 312 28.00 -4.64 -8.61
C GLY A 312 27.29 -5.71 -7.79
N LYS A 313 26.05 -6.06 -8.13
CA LYS A 313 25.19 -7.03 -7.40
C LYS A 313 25.05 -6.70 -5.92
N GLU A 314 24.92 -5.42 -5.58
CA GLU A 314 24.78 -4.93 -4.22
C GLU A 314 23.76 -3.81 -4.08
N PHE A 315 23.16 -3.68 -2.89
CA PHE A 315 22.29 -2.56 -2.57
C PHE A 315 23.10 -1.30 -2.25
N LEU A 316 22.71 -0.19 -2.87
CA LEU A 316 23.33 1.10 -2.63
C LEU A 316 22.79 1.73 -1.35
N ARG A 317 23.68 2.33 -0.55
CA ARG A 317 23.34 2.95 0.74
C ARG A 317 22.87 4.39 0.63
N THR A 318 23.12 5.03 -0.50
CA THR A 318 22.84 6.46 -0.72
C THR A 318 21.74 6.62 -1.74
N LEU A 319 20.90 7.61 -1.52
CA LEU A 319 19.75 7.96 -2.33
C LEU A 319 18.71 6.82 -2.39
N GLY A 320 17.48 7.16 -2.15
CA GLY A 320 16.32 6.30 -2.30
C GLY A 320 15.21 7.06 -3.00
N LYS A 321 14.24 6.33 -3.52
CA LYS A 321 12.97 6.92 -3.95
C LYS A 321 11.91 6.65 -2.90
N TYR A 322 10.93 7.52 -2.86
CA TYR A 322 9.74 7.36 -2.02
C TYR A 322 8.50 7.34 -2.89
N TYR A 323 7.57 6.44 -2.58
CA TYR A 323 6.28 6.36 -3.23
C TYR A 323 5.18 6.57 -2.21
N ILE A 324 4.17 7.34 -2.58
CA ILE A 324 2.99 7.57 -1.74
C ILE A 324 2.00 6.43 -1.93
N VAL A 325 1.42 5.95 -0.85
CA VAL A 325 0.54 4.76 -0.86
C VAL A 325 -0.68 4.90 -1.76
N ASP A 326 -1.13 6.14 -2.01
CA ASP A 326 -2.32 6.43 -2.81
C ASP A 326 -2.19 7.78 -3.55
N ILE A 327 -2.47 7.79 -4.85
CA ILE A 327 -2.36 8.99 -5.68
C ILE A 327 -3.45 10.02 -5.33
N GLY A 328 -4.62 9.60 -4.88
CA GLY A 328 -5.66 10.52 -4.41
C GLY A 328 -5.19 11.33 -3.20
N LEU A 329 -4.48 10.71 -2.26
CA LEU A 329 -3.86 11.40 -1.13
C LEU A 329 -2.78 12.40 -1.59
N ARG A 330 -2.00 12.06 -2.64
CA ARG A 330 -1.07 13.00 -3.26
C ARG A 330 -1.80 14.22 -3.82
N ASN A 331 -2.85 13.96 -4.59
CA ASN A 331 -3.63 15.02 -5.21
C ASN A 331 -4.35 15.91 -4.17
N TYR A 332 -4.78 15.33 -3.05
CA TYR A 332 -5.30 16.09 -1.92
C TYR A 332 -4.25 17.06 -1.35
N LEU A 333 -3.00 16.61 -1.19
CA LEU A 333 -1.91 17.39 -0.59
C LEU A 333 -1.41 18.54 -1.49
N LEU A 334 -1.34 18.30 -2.81
CA LEU A 334 -0.63 19.16 -3.77
C LEU A 334 -1.55 19.83 -4.79
N GLY A 335 -2.83 19.43 -4.84
CA GLY A 335 -3.72 19.68 -5.97
C GLY A 335 -3.43 18.72 -7.14
N PHE A 336 -4.43 18.49 -7.96
CA PHE A 336 -4.27 17.69 -9.18
C PHE A 336 -3.40 18.45 -10.21
N ARG A 337 -2.38 17.77 -10.74
CA ARG A 337 -1.40 18.33 -11.66
C ARG A 337 -1.16 17.40 -12.83
N ASP A 338 -1.51 17.79 -14.05
CA ASP A 338 -1.32 16.99 -15.26
C ASP A 338 0.16 16.79 -15.64
N ARG A 339 1.06 17.63 -15.12
CA ARG A 339 2.48 17.64 -15.51
C ARG A 339 3.31 16.51 -14.90
N ASP A 340 2.79 15.86 -13.86
CA ASP A 340 3.52 14.86 -13.07
C ASP A 340 3.07 13.42 -13.40
N SER A 341 2.46 13.22 -14.58
CA SER A 341 1.85 11.92 -14.96
C SER A 341 2.84 10.76 -14.94
N GLY A 342 4.08 10.97 -15.40
CA GLY A 342 5.10 9.91 -15.44
C GLY A 342 5.41 9.29 -14.07
N HIS A 343 5.76 10.11 -13.09
CA HIS A 343 6.05 9.60 -11.73
C HIS A 343 4.81 9.07 -11.02
N ALA A 344 3.62 9.61 -11.31
CA ALA A 344 2.38 9.09 -10.77
C ALA A 344 2.05 7.70 -11.35
N ILE A 345 2.28 7.47 -12.62
CA ILE A 345 2.15 6.15 -13.27
C ILE A 345 3.19 5.17 -12.71
N GLU A 346 4.44 5.60 -12.55
CA GLU A 346 5.49 4.81 -11.90
C GLU A 346 5.09 4.39 -10.48
N ASN A 347 4.49 5.31 -9.70
CA ASN A 347 3.94 5.02 -8.37
C ASN A 347 2.85 3.92 -8.42
N VAL A 348 1.94 3.97 -9.38
CA VAL A 348 0.90 2.94 -9.56
C VAL A 348 1.52 1.58 -9.88
N VAL A 349 2.49 1.54 -10.80
CA VAL A 349 3.19 0.30 -11.17
C VAL A 349 3.96 -0.29 -9.97
N TYR A 350 4.63 0.54 -9.19
CA TYR A 350 5.31 0.09 -7.97
C TYR A 350 4.36 -0.67 -7.03
N PHE A 351 3.20 -0.08 -6.71
CA PHE A 351 2.24 -0.74 -5.82
C PHE A 351 1.59 -1.97 -6.46
N GLU A 352 1.43 -1.99 -7.78
CA GLU A 352 0.93 -3.18 -8.46
C GLU A 352 1.95 -4.33 -8.41
N LEU A 353 3.23 -4.08 -8.57
CA LEU A 353 4.29 -5.07 -8.40
C LEU A 353 4.31 -5.64 -6.98
N LEU A 354 4.20 -4.79 -5.94
CA LEU A 354 4.08 -5.23 -4.55
C LEU A 354 2.83 -6.11 -4.33
N ARG A 355 1.70 -5.75 -4.93
CA ARG A 355 0.42 -6.47 -4.82
C ARG A 355 0.53 -7.86 -5.44
N ARG A 356 1.26 -7.99 -6.54
CA ARG A 356 1.58 -9.27 -7.21
C ARG A 356 2.60 -10.10 -6.43
N GLY A 357 3.12 -9.58 -5.31
CA GLY A 357 4.02 -10.28 -4.41
C GLY A 357 5.50 -10.23 -4.80
N TYR A 358 5.89 -9.23 -5.60
CA TYR A 358 7.30 -8.98 -5.89
C TYR A 358 7.96 -8.14 -4.79
N ASP A 359 9.20 -8.46 -4.49
CA ASP A 359 10.12 -7.54 -3.85
C ASP A 359 10.69 -6.60 -4.92
N VAL A 360 10.60 -5.29 -4.70
CA VAL A 360 10.91 -4.29 -5.71
C VAL A 360 12.09 -3.43 -5.31
N SER A 361 13.02 -3.23 -6.22
CA SER A 361 14.14 -2.30 -6.08
C SER A 361 14.32 -1.48 -7.35
N ILE A 362 15.02 -0.34 -7.26
CA ILE A 362 15.41 0.47 -8.42
C ILE A 362 16.70 -0.09 -8.98
N GLY A 363 16.76 -0.31 -10.29
CA GLY A 363 17.96 -0.77 -10.98
C GLY A 363 18.91 0.37 -11.29
N LYS A 364 20.20 0.21 -10.98
CA LYS A 364 21.26 1.07 -11.49
C LYS A 364 22.17 0.25 -12.41
N ILE A 365 22.40 0.73 -13.62
CA ILE A 365 23.38 0.16 -14.54
C ILE A 365 24.23 1.27 -15.14
N ASP A 366 25.52 1.30 -14.82
CA ASP A 366 26.40 2.43 -15.11
C ASP A 366 25.84 3.76 -14.59
N ASN A 367 25.57 4.72 -15.47
CA ASN A 367 24.92 6.00 -15.16
C ASN A 367 23.43 6.03 -15.51
N LEU A 368 22.86 4.87 -15.86
CA LEU A 368 21.45 4.74 -16.22
C LEU A 368 20.66 4.12 -15.08
N GLU A 369 19.37 4.35 -15.10
CA GLU A 369 18.41 3.82 -14.13
C GLU A 369 17.41 2.90 -14.86
N VAL A 370 17.05 1.79 -14.21
CA VAL A 370 15.91 0.96 -14.55
C VAL A 370 14.89 1.18 -13.46
N ASP A 371 13.67 1.56 -13.84
CA ASP A 371 12.67 1.99 -12.88
C ASP A 371 12.43 0.93 -11.82
N PHE A 372 12.26 -0.34 -12.22
CA PHE A 372 12.09 -1.43 -11.24
C PHE A 372 12.82 -2.70 -11.64
N ILE A 373 13.40 -3.33 -10.61
CA ILE A 373 13.77 -4.74 -10.58
C ILE A 373 12.79 -5.40 -9.62
N ALA A 374 11.93 -6.25 -10.15
CA ALA A 374 10.95 -7.00 -9.39
C ALA A 374 11.40 -8.45 -9.25
N THR A 375 11.52 -8.95 -8.01
CA THR A 375 11.97 -10.32 -7.72
C THR A 375 10.93 -11.06 -6.90
N LYS A 376 10.67 -12.32 -7.26
CA LYS A 376 9.73 -13.17 -6.53
C LYS A 376 10.18 -14.64 -6.64
N ALA A 377 10.59 -15.23 -5.52
CA ALA A 377 11.24 -16.53 -5.50
C ALA A 377 12.41 -16.60 -6.53
N ASP A 378 12.33 -17.45 -7.53
CA ASP A 378 13.35 -17.61 -8.58
C ASP A 378 13.09 -16.72 -9.81
N ASP A 379 12.01 -15.94 -9.82
CA ASP A 379 11.63 -15.06 -10.91
C ASP A 379 12.20 -13.64 -10.73
N LYS A 380 12.63 -13.04 -11.82
CA LYS A 380 13.11 -11.67 -11.88
C LYS A 380 12.61 -10.98 -13.15
N LEU A 381 12.09 -9.78 -12.97
CA LEU A 381 11.55 -8.95 -14.03
C LEU A 381 12.19 -7.57 -13.97
N TYR A 382 12.65 -7.05 -15.10
CA TYR A 382 13.09 -5.66 -15.25
C TYR A 382 11.98 -4.85 -15.94
N VAL A 383 11.59 -3.77 -15.29
CA VAL A 383 10.45 -2.96 -15.74
C VAL A 383 10.87 -1.52 -15.95
N GLN A 384 10.56 -0.99 -17.11
CA GLN A 384 10.60 0.43 -17.41
C GLN A 384 9.17 0.95 -17.60
N VAL A 385 8.89 2.14 -17.13
CA VAL A 385 7.55 2.73 -17.13
C VAL A 385 7.57 4.07 -17.85
N THR A 386 6.74 4.23 -18.87
CA THR A 386 6.66 5.49 -19.60
C THR A 386 5.22 5.79 -20.02
N GLU A 387 4.93 7.06 -20.26
CA GLU A 387 3.62 7.45 -20.77
C GLU A 387 3.41 7.03 -22.23
N SER A 388 4.46 7.06 -23.04
CA SER A 388 4.35 6.78 -24.47
C SER A 388 5.62 6.20 -25.08
N MET A 389 5.45 5.21 -25.95
CA MET A 389 6.51 4.61 -26.78
C MET A 389 6.41 5.02 -28.27
N THR A 390 5.61 6.02 -28.60
CA THR A 390 5.36 6.43 -30.00
C THR A 390 6.53 7.17 -30.63
N SER A 391 7.28 7.96 -29.86
CA SER A 391 8.47 8.69 -30.33
C SER A 391 9.71 7.82 -30.31
N GLU A 392 10.54 7.91 -31.35
CA GLU A 392 11.81 7.16 -31.44
C GLU A 392 12.79 7.57 -30.33
N ASP A 393 12.91 8.85 -30.02
CA ASP A 393 13.78 9.33 -28.95
C ASP A 393 13.39 8.79 -27.59
N VAL A 394 12.07 8.76 -27.30
CA VAL A 394 11.57 8.17 -26.06
C VAL A 394 11.86 6.67 -26.05
N ARG A 395 11.54 5.95 -27.13
CA ARG A 395 11.85 4.51 -27.21
C ARG A 395 13.32 4.22 -26.92
N LYS A 396 14.22 4.95 -27.56
CA LYS A 396 15.66 4.78 -27.35
C LYS A 396 16.05 5.03 -25.90
N ARG A 397 15.50 6.07 -25.27
CA ARG A 397 15.77 6.40 -23.86
C ARG A 397 15.31 5.28 -22.94
N GLU A 398 14.09 4.76 -23.11
CA GLU A 398 13.49 3.74 -22.24
C GLU A 398 14.10 2.35 -22.47
N LEU A 399 14.49 2.02 -23.69
CA LEU A 399 15.09 0.71 -24.01
C LEU A 399 16.57 0.62 -23.62
N THR A 400 17.33 1.71 -23.72
CA THR A 400 18.78 1.71 -23.50
C THR A 400 19.21 1.10 -22.15
N PRO A 401 18.58 1.40 -21.00
CA PRO A 401 18.94 0.78 -19.74
C PRO A 401 18.75 -0.75 -19.76
N LEU A 402 17.64 -1.20 -20.32
CA LEU A 402 17.27 -2.63 -20.39
C LEU A 402 18.19 -3.41 -21.35
N GLN A 403 18.58 -2.81 -22.49
CA GLN A 403 19.50 -3.42 -23.46
C GLN A 403 20.91 -3.65 -22.89
N LYS A 404 21.33 -2.81 -21.91
CA LYS A 404 22.64 -2.97 -21.25
C LYS A 404 22.68 -4.10 -20.23
N ILE A 405 21.53 -4.64 -19.83
CA ILE A 405 21.46 -5.76 -18.90
C ILE A 405 21.74 -7.06 -19.64
N ASN A 406 22.87 -7.67 -19.32
CA ASN A 406 23.33 -8.90 -19.98
C ASN A 406 22.96 -10.13 -19.13
N ASP A 407 21.66 -10.39 -19.00
CA ASP A 407 21.11 -11.61 -18.43
C ASP A 407 19.84 -12.04 -19.16
N ASN A 408 19.32 -13.24 -18.86
CA ASN A 408 18.19 -13.86 -19.56
C ASN A 408 16.83 -13.61 -18.89
N TYR A 409 16.77 -12.76 -17.84
CA TYR A 409 15.51 -12.45 -17.22
C TYR A 409 14.65 -11.54 -18.12
N GLU A 410 13.34 -11.62 -17.88
CA GLU A 410 12.39 -10.86 -18.66
C GLU A 410 12.58 -9.34 -18.51
N LYS A 411 12.45 -8.63 -19.60
CA LYS A 411 12.54 -7.17 -19.69
C LYS A 411 11.29 -6.64 -20.36
N ILE A 412 10.60 -5.73 -19.69
CA ILE A 412 9.36 -5.14 -20.20
C ILE A 412 9.40 -3.61 -20.13
N VAL A 413 8.70 -2.98 -21.06
CA VAL A 413 8.33 -1.56 -20.98
C VAL A 413 6.80 -1.50 -20.87
N LEU A 414 6.33 -0.87 -19.82
CA LEU A 414 4.91 -0.58 -19.60
C LEU A 414 4.62 0.83 -20.06
N SER A 415 3.66 1.00 -20.97
CA SER A 415 3.30 2.33 -21.48
C SER A 415 1.79 2.47 -21.71
N LEU A 416 1.26 3.68 -21.50
CA LEU A 416 -0.15 3.99 -21.82
C LEU A 416 -0.39 4.03 -23.33
N ASN A 417 0.59 4.52 -24.08
CA ASN A 417 0.57 4.57 -25.53
C ASN A 417 1.72 3.70 -26.05
N THR A 418 1.40 2.47 -26.40
CA THR A 418 2.37 1.52 -26.99
C THR A 418 2.81 1.98 -28.39
N GLY A 419 4.05 1.65 -28.75
CA GLY A 419 4.52 1.79 -30.13
C GLY A 419 3.84 0.80 -31.09
N MET A 420 4.31 0.76 -32.33
CA MET A 420 3.77 -0.18 -33.34
C MET A 420 4.16 -1.63 -33.05
N ASP A 421 5.31 -1.84 -32.41
CA ASP A 421 5.86 -3.17 -32.18
C ASP A 421 5.55 -3.64 -30.75
N SER A 422 5.22 -4.90 -30.60
CA SER A 422 5.01 -5.57 -29.31
C SER A 422 6.32 -5.98 -28.63
N SER A 423 7.45 -5.92 -29.34
CA SER A 423 8.78 -6.26 -28.81
C SER A 423 9.88 -5.51 -29.58
N TYR A 424 10.89 -5.08 -28.85
CA TYR A 424 12.09 -4.41 -29.36
C TYR A 424 13.34 -5.17 -28.87
N GLU A 425 14.01 -5.89 -29.76
CA GLU A 425 15.22 -6.67 -29.43
C GLU A 425 15.06 -7.59 -28.20
N GLY A 426 13.90 -8.26 -28.10
CA GLY A 426 13.59 -9.16 -26.99
C GLY A 426 12.99 -8.48 -25.74
N ILE A 427 12.90 -7.14 -25.72
CA ILE A 427 12.22 -6.38 -24.67
C ILE A 427 10.75 -6.25 -25.05
N LYS A 428 9.83 -6.76 -24.22
CA LYS A 428 8.40 -6.69 -24.49
C LYS A 428 7.85 -5.27 -24.26
N SER A 429 7.02 -4.78 -25.16
CA SER A 429 6.27 -3.54 -25.02
C SER A 429 4.81 -3.89 -24.71
N ILE A 430 4.34 -3.55 -23.52
CA ILE A 430 3.03 -3.95 -23.01
C ILE A 430 2.20 -2.71 -22.69
N ASN A 431 0.94 -2.71 -23.09
CA ASN A 431 0.01 -1.66 -22.67
C ASN A 431 -0.19 -1.71 -21.16
N LEU A 432 0.01 -0.58 -20.49
CA LEU A 432 -0.07 -0.48 -19.03
C LEU A 432 -1.48 -0.85 -18.52
N LEU A 433 -2.54 -0.39 -19.18
CA LEU A 433 -3.90 -0.66 -18.74
C LEU A 433 -4.23 -2.14 -18.85
N ASP A 434 -3.82 -2.79 -19.93
CA ASP A 434 -3.98 -4.23 -20.10
C ASP A 434 -3.21 -5.00 -19.03
N TRP A 435 -2.01 -4.54 -18.68
CA TRP A 435 -1.21 -5.14 -17.63
C TRP A 435 -1.84 -4.94 -16.24
N LEU A 436 -2.39 -3.75 -15.94
CA LEU A 436 -3.03 -3.46 -14.64
C LEU A 436 -4.32 -4.25 -14.41
N ILE A 437 -5.02 -4.68 -15.47
CA ILE A 437 -6.25 -5.48 -15.37
C ILE A 437 -6.01 -6.98 -15.63
N SER A 438 -4.77 -7.38 -15.96
CA SER A 438 -4.41 -8.82 -16.03
C SER A 438 -4.20 -9.37 -14.61
N GLU A 439 -4.68 -10.60 -14.38
CA GLU A 439 -4.42 -11.32 -13.13
C GLU A 439 -2.97 -11.78 -12.98
#